data_bdc9fea48d58d4cb39083f3eb569c11d
#
_entry.id   bdc9fea48d58d4cb39083f3eb569c11d
#
_cell.length_a   1.000
_cell.length_b   1.000
_cell.length_c   1.000
_cell.angle_alpha   90.00
_cell.angle_beta   90.00
_cell.angle_gamma   90.00
#
_symmetry.space_group_name_H-M   'P 1'
#
loop_
_entity.id
_entity.type
_entity.pdbx_description
1 polymer ?
#
loop_
_entity_poly.entity_id
_entity_poly.type
_entity_poly.pdbx_seq_one_letter_code
_entity_poly.pdbx_strand_id
1 'polypeptide(L)'
;MAGLLHIRHYIQCVPEPRSLEDVLATAQRLGTLGALPIPDVIAHSRQFVDALVGVTGTVVDIGTGAGVPGLIIAVDRPDLALVLTDRREARMDALARGVTAMGIRDRVKVLTADVAVLGQAPEHAAKYDAVVCRGFASPEVTATLARPLLKNGGTLIVSEPPTFDPVRWPADLLNRLGFDPPEYRPGVVCLIANP
;
A
#
# COMPACT_ATOMS: atom_id res chain seq x y z
N MET A 1 -48.38 -24.69 -35.22
CA MET A 1 -46.98 -24.48 -35.57
C MET A 1 -46.37 -23.60 -34.46
N ALA A 2 -45.68 -24.23 -33.52
CA ALA A 2 -45.06 -23.56 -32.39
C ALA A 2 -43.59 -23.30 -32.72
N GLY A 3 -43.21 -22.04 -32.85
CA GLY A 3 -41.81 -21.66 -33.06
C GLY A 3 -41.05 -21.71 -31.76
N LEU A 4 -40.11 -22.64 -31.66
CA LEU A 4 -39.14 -22.70 -30.56
C LEU A 4 -38.18 -21.50 -30.70
N LEU A 5 -38.27 -20.51 -29.78
CA LEU A 5 -37.25 -19.50 -29.58
C LEU A 5 -36.02 -20.21 -28.93
N HIS A 6 -34.92 -20.33 -29.68
CA HIS A 6 -33.63 -20.73 -29.16
C HIS A 6 -33.01 -19.52 -28.40
N ILE A 7 -33.18 -19.47 -27.09
CA ILE A 7 -32.41 -18.57 -26.24
C ILE A 7 -30.97 -19.11 -26.17
N ARG A 8 -30.08 -18.52 -26.96
CA ARG A 8 -28.64 -18.75 -26.78
C ARG A 8 -28.20 -18.08 -25.46
N HIS A 9 -27.93 -18.88 -24.47
CA HIS A 9 -27.21 -18.43 -23.29
C HIS A 9 -25.81 -18.03 -23.73
N TYR A 10 -25.57 -16.74 -23.88
CA TYR A 10 -24.21 -16.20 -23.91
C TYR A 10 -23.64 -16.36 -22.49
N ILE A 11 -22.89 -17.43 -22.28
CA ILE A 11 -21.99 -17.52 -21.12
C ILE A 11 -20.97 -16.43 -21.35
N GLN A 12 -21.11 -15.29 -20.67
CA GLN A 12 -20.04 -14.30 -20.58
C GLN A 12 -18.86 -14.99 -19.90
N CYS A 13 -17.84 -15.30 -20.69
CA CYS A 13 -16.56 -15.76 -20.16
C CYS A 13 -15.97 -14.59 -19.37
N VAL A 14 -16.16 -14.59 -18.04
CA VAL A 14 -15.50 -13.64 -17.16
C VAL A 14 -14.02 -14.05 -17.19
N PRO A 15 -13.10 -13.18 -17.62
CA PRO A 15 -11.68 -13.49 -17.62
C PRO A 15 -11.23 -13.89 -16.23
N GLU A 16 -10.40 -14.91 -16.13
CA GLU A 16 -9.81 -15.29 -14.84
C GLU A 16 -9.01 -14.11 -14.27
N PRO A 17 -9.07 -13.90 -12.93
CA PRO A 17 -8.29 -12.87 -12.29
C PRO A 17 -6.78 -13.03 -12.56
N ARG A 18 -6.10 -11.94 -12.87
CA ARG A 18 -4.64 -11.96 -13.06
C ARG A 18 -3.92 -12.17 -11.74
N SER A 19 -2.78 -12.86 -11.80
CA SER A 19 -1.91 -13.03 -10.64
C SER A 19 -1.21 -11.71 -10.26
N LEU A 20 -0.72 -11.63 -9.03
CA LEU A 20 0.13 -10.54 -8.55
C LEU A 20 1.38 -10.38 -9.43
N GLU A 21 2.03 -11.51 -9.75
CA GLU A 21 3.24 -11.55 -10.57
C GLU A 21 3.00 -10.97 -11.98
N ASP A 22 1.87 -11.29 -12.61
CA ASP A 22 1.49 -10.76 -13.93
C ASP A 22 1.28 -9.24 -13.91
N VAL A 23 0.68 -8.73 -12.83
CA VAL A 23 0.48 -7.28 -12.64
C VAL A 23 1.81 -6.57 -12.41
N LEU A 24 2.68 -7.11 -11.57
CA LEU A 24 4.02 -6.57 -11.33
C LEU A 24 4.90 -6.66 -12.60
N ALA A 25 4.84 -7.75 -13.37
CA ALA A 25 5.54 -7.88 -14.65
C ALA A 25 5.06 -6.83 -15.67
N THR A 26 3.76 -6.53 -15.65
CA THR A 26 3.22 -5.44 -16.47
C THR A 26 3.76 -4.08 -16.03
N ALA A 27 3.84 -3.83 -14.72
CA ALA A 27 4.41 -2.60 -14.17
C ALA A 27 5.89 -2.42 -14.53
N GLN A 28 6.67 -3.51 -14.56
CA GLN A 28 8.06 -3.47 -15.04
C GLN A 28 8.15 -3.10 -16.53
N ARG A 29 7.33 -3.73 -17.39
CA ARG A 29 7.29 -3.40 -18.83
C ARG A 29 6.89 -1.96 -19.10
N LEU A 30 6.04 -1.37 -18.24
CA LEU A 30 5.62 0.03 -18.31
C LEU A 30 6.64 0.99 -17.68
N GLY A 31 7.74 0.49 -17.11
CA GLY A 31 8.75 1.30 -16.43
C GLY A 31 8.27 1.95 -15.12
N THR A 32 7.14 1.50 -14.56
CA THR A 32 6.62 2.01 -13.28
C THR A 32 7.18 1.25 -12.07
N LEU A 33 7.69 0.03 -12.28
CA LEU A 33 8.43 -0.78 -11.31
C LEU A 33 9.87 -0.96 -11.79
N GLY A 34 10.84 -0.89 -10.85
CA GLY A 34 12.26 -1.10 -11.14
C GLY A 34 12.58 -2.53 -11.60
N ALA A 35 13.82 -2.74 -12.07
CA ALA A 35 14.26 -3.97 -12.72
C ALA A 35 14.59 -5.15 -11.77
N LEU A 36 14.39 -5.01 -10.45
CA LEU A 36 14.59 -6.11 -9.51
C LEU A 36 13.69 -7.30 -9.90
N PRO A 37 14.16 -8.56 -9.77
CA PRO A 37 13.35 -9.74 -10.00
C PRO A 37 12.05 -9.68 -9.18
N ILE A 38 10.92 -10.03 -9.78
CA ILE A 38 9.61 -9.97 -9.11
C ILE A 38 9.56 -10.79 -7.81
N PRO A 39 10.16 -12.01 -7.76
CA PRO A 39 10.23 -12.76 -6.50
C PRO A 39 10.94 -11.98 -5.38
N ASP A 40 12.00 -11.23 -5.70
CA ASP A 40 12.72 -10.43 -4.72
C ASP A 40 11.90 -9.22 -4.26
N VAL A 41 11.17 -8.58 -5.18
CA VAL A 41 10.23 -7.49 -4.85
C VAL A 41 9.16 -8.00 -3.88
N ILE A 42 8.60 -9.18 -4.12
CA ILE A 42 7.58 -9.80 -3.26
C ILE A 42 8.19 -10.16 -1.90
N ALA A 43 9.36 -10.81 -1.88
CA ALA A 43 10.04 -11.20 -0.63
C ALA A 43 10.34 -9.99 0.27
N HIS A 44 10.87 -8.90 -0.30
CA HIS A 44 11.10 -7.65 0.46
C HIS A 44 9.80 -7.02 0.96
N SER A 45 8.72 -7.10 0.18
CA SER A 45 7.44 -6.51 0.57
C SER A 45 6.73 -7.30 1.68
N ARG A 46 7.00 -8.60 1.82
CA ARG A 46 6.48 -9.44 2.91
C ARG A 46 6.96 -9.02 4.29
N GLN A 47 8.09 -8.32 4.39
CA GLN A 47 8.52 -7.70 5.65
C GLN A 47 7.48 -6.71 6.20
N PHE A 48 6.74 -6.02 5.31
CA PHE A 48 5.61 -5.19 5.73
C PHE A 48 4.41 -6.02 6.18
N VAL A 49 4.16 -7.17 5.53
CA VAL A 49 3.09 -8.10 5.94
C VAL A 49 3.36 -8.61 7.35
N ASP A 50 4.59 -9.01 7.64
CA ASP A 50 5.02 -9.46 8.96
C ASP A 50 4.90 -8.34 10.02
N ALA A 51 5.20 -7.10 9.64
CA ALA A 51 5.08 -5.94 10.52
C ALA A 51 3.61 -5.55 10.80
N LEU A 52 2.66 -5.97 9.94
CA LEU A 52 1.23 -5.75 10.11
C LEU A 52 0.53 -6.83 10.95
N VAL A 53 1.27 -7.74 11.60
CA VAL A 53 0.67 -8.72 12.53
C VAL A 53 -0.03 -7.97 13.66
N GLY A 54 -1.31 -8.34 13.91
CA GLY A 54 -2.17 -7.69 14.90
C GLY A 54 -2.89 -6.42 14.41
N VAL A 55 -2.50 -5.85 13.27
CA VAL A 55 -3.24 -4.74 12.65
C VAL A 55 -4.49 -5.27 11.96
N THR A 56 -5.61 -4.59 12.17
CA THR A 56 -6.90 -4.84 11.52
C THR A 56 -7.43 -3.54 10.92
N GLY A 57 -8.41 -3.61 10.01
CA GLY A 57 -9.08 -2.44 9.45
C GLY A 57 -8.44 -1.91 8.16
N THR A 58 -8.07 -0.65 8.11
CA THR A 58 -7.66 0.03 6.87
C THR A 58 -6.20 0.46 6.90
N VAL A 59 -5.45 0.07 5.87
CA VAL A 59 -4.04 0.44 5.65
C VAL A 59 -3.94 1.35 4.43
N VAL A 60 -3.12 2.41 4.50
CA VAL A 60 -2.77 3.24 3.35
C VAL A 60 -1.30 3.05 2.98
N ASP A 61 -1.03 2.81 1.70
CA ASP A 61 0.31 2.79 1.11
C ASP A 61 0.58 4.13 0.43
N ILE A 62 1.42 4.95 1.05
CA ILE A 62 1.75 6.30 0.55
C ILE A 62 2.97 6.26 -0.38
N GLY A 63 2.82 6.87 -1.56
CA GLY A 63 3.84 6.79 -2.60
C GLY A 63 3.97 5.37 -3.18
N THR A 64 2.86 4.66 -3.28
CA THR A 64 2.78 3.24 -3.67
C THR A 64 3.42 2.93 -5.03
N GLY A 65 3.52 3.90 -5.93
CA GLY A 65 4.10 3.74 -7.26
C GLY A 65 3.40 2.68 -8.10
N ALA A 66 4.05 1.52 -8.26
CA ALA A 66 3.50 0.37 -8.97
C ALA A 66 2.62 -0.55 -8.09
N GLY A 67 2.27 -0.09 -6.89
CA GLY A 67 1.51 -0.89 -5.92
C GLY A 67 2.38 -1.70 -4.95
N VAL A 68 3.59 -1.23 -4.64
CA VAL A 68 4.54 -1.98 -3.80
C VAL A 68 4.92 -1.14 -2.56
N PRO A 69 4.65 -1.61 -1.34
CA PRO A 69 4.27 -2.98 -0.95
C PRO A 69 2.76 -3.30 -1.01
N GLY A 70 1.89 -2.32 -1.27
CA GLY A 70 0.44 -2.42 -1.06
C GLY A 70 -0.27 -3.59 -1.75
N LEU A 71 0.09 -3.96 -3.01
CA LEU A 71 -0.52 -5.13 -3.68
C LEU A 71 -0.13 -6.45 -3.00
N ILE A 72 1.10 -6.57 -2.52
CA ILE A 72 1.57 -7.75 -1.80
C ILE A 72 0.82 -7.88 -0.47
N ILE A 73 0.69 -6.78 0.27
CA ILE A 73 -0.13 -6.73 1.49
C ILE A 73 -1.57 -7.13 1.17
N ALA A 74 -2.14 -6.61 0.08
CA ALA A 74 -3.50 -6.94 -0.31
C ALA A 74 -3.69 -8.44 -0.58
N VAL A 75 -2.71 -9.13 -1.18
CA VAL A 75 -2.79 -10.58 -1.46
C VAL A 75 -2.60 -11.40 -0.18
N ASP A 76 -1.56 -11.09 0.60
CA ASP A 76 -1.18 -11.88 1.77
C ASP A 76 -2.07 -11.58 3.02
N ARG A 77 -2.79 -10.42 3.04
CA ARG A 77 -3.71 -9.98 4.10
C ARG A 77 -5.09 -9.62 3.52
N PRO A 78 -5.88 -10.62 3.11
CA PRO A 78 -7.21 -10.40 2.53
C PRO A 78 -8.24 -9.84 3.52
N ASP A 79 -7.92 -9.84 4.81
CA ASP A 79 -8.68 -9.26 5.91
C ASP A 79 -8.58 -7.73 6.00
N LEU A 80 -7.58 -7.12 5.34
CA LEU A 80 -7.34 -5.67 5.37
C LEU A 80 -7.99 -4.95 4.18
N ALA A 81 -8.50 -3.75 4.42
CA ALA A 81 -8.84 -2.80 3.37
C ALA A 81 -7.61 -1.94 3.05
N LEU A 82 -7.34 -1.71 1.77
CA LEU A 82 -6.17 -0.97 1.32
C LEU A 82 -6.55 0.31 0.57
N VAL A 83 -5.79 1.38 0.82
CA VAL A 83 -5.77 2.57 -0.04
C VAL A 83 -4.35 2.71 -0.59
N LEU A 84 -4.20 2.65 -1.91
CA LEU A 84 -2.93 2.79 -2.61
C LEU A 84 -2.87 4.19 -3.20
N THR A 85 -1.91 5.03 -2.79
CA THR A 85 -1.87 6.42 -3.25
C THR A 85 -0.49 6.84 -3.75
N ASP A 86 -0.48 7.59 -4.84
CA ASP A 86 0.68 8.31 -5.40
C ASP A 86 0.15 9.56 -6.12
N ARG A 87 0.99 10.60 -6.23
CA ARG A 87 0.63 11.85 -6.92
C ARG A 87 0.67 11.74 -8.46
N ARG A 88 1.23 10.66 -9.00
CA ARG A 88 1.46 10.47 -10.44
C ARG A 88 0.27 9.75 -11.07
N GLU A 89 -0.63 10.50 -11.68
CA GLU A 89 -1.87 10.01 -12.29
C GLU A 89 -1.66 8.79 -13.21
N ALA A 90 -0.72 8.88 -14.16
CA ALA A 90 -0.46 7.76 -15.09
C ALA A 90 -0.07 6.44 -14.40
N ARG A 91 0.60 6.51 -13.22
CA ARG A 91 0.91 5.33 -12.42
C ARG A 91 -0.34 4.79 -11.74
N MET A 92 -1.16 5.67 -11.19
CA MET A 92 -2.41 5.30 -10.52
C MET A 92 -3.40 4.69 -11.49
N ASP A 93 -3.51 5.20 -12.72
CA ASP A 93 -4.34 4.60 -13.76
C ASP A 93 -3.88 3.18 -14.13
N ALA A 94 -2.57 2.99 -14.27
CA ALA A 94 -2.02 1.65 -14.54
C ALA A 94 -2.28 0.70 -13.37
N LEU A 95 -2.09 1.16 -12.12
CA LEU A 95 -2.34 0.39 -10.91
C LEU A 95 -3.83 0.05 -10.76
N ALA A 96 -4.73 0.99 -11.03
CA ALA A 96 -6.19 0.76 -10.97
C ALA A 96 -6.63 -0.33 -11.95
N ARG A 97 -6.05 -0.37 -13.16
CA ARG A 97 -6.28 -1.47 -14.11
C ARG A 97 -5.76 -2.80 -13.56
N GLY A 98 -4.59 -2.81 -12.90
CA GLY A 98 -4.04 -3.99 -12.23
C GLY A 98 -4.95 -4.52 -11.13
N VAL A 99 -5.38 -3.66 -10.21
CA VAL A 99 -6.33 -3.98 -9.11
C VAL A 99 -7.64 -4.55 -9.65
N THR A 100 -8.14 -3.96 -10.76
CA THR A 100 -9.33 -4.46 -11.44
C THR A 100 -9.12 -5.85 -12.02
N ALA A 101 -7.99 -6.05 -12.71
CA ALA A 101 -7.65 -7.33 -13.32
C ALA A 101 -7.41 -8.46 -12.29
N MET A 102 -6.96 -8.10 -11.08
CA MET A 102 -6.84 -9.02 -9.94
C MET A 102 -8.18 -9.33 -9.26
N GLY A 103 -9.26 -8.61 -9.55
CA GLY A 103 -10.57 -8.82 -8.94
C GLY A 103 -10.68 -8.39 -7.46
N ILE A 104 -9.84 -7.44 -7.00
CA ILE A 104 -9.75 -7.05 -5.57
C ILE A 104 -10.23 -5.61 -5.29
N ARG A 105 -11.00 -5.01 -6.21
CA ARG A 105 -11.50 -3.62 -6.10
C ARG A 105 -12.45 -3.37 -4.93
N ASP A 106 -13.08 -4.38 -4.42
CA ASP A 106 -14.01 -4.33 -3.28
C ASP A 106 -13.31 -3.85 -1.99
N ARG A 107 -12.03 -4.19 -1.83
CA ARG A 107 -11.22 -3.87 -0.63
C ARG A 107 -9.93 -3.09 -0.93
N VAL A 108 -9.56 -2.87 -2.20
CA VAL A 108 -8.37 -2.11 -2.59
C VAL A 108 -8.79 -0.90 -3.42
N LYS A 109 -8.60 0.29 -2.86
CA LYS A 109 -8.86 1.56 -3.54
C LYS A 109 -7.55 2.15 -4.05
N VAL A 110 -7.56 2.68 -5.27
CA VAL A 110 -6.43 3.41 -5.86
C VAL A 110 -6.81 4.88 -5.94
N LEU A 111 -5.96 5.75 -5.41
CA LEU A 111 -6.23 7.18 -5.28
C LEU A 111 -5.06 8.01 -5.78
N THR A 112 -5.28 8.87 -6.77
CA THR A 112 -4.30 9.89 -7.19
C THR A 112 -4.38 11.05 -6.22
N ALA A 113 -3.39 11.22 -5.34
CA ALA A 113 -3.36 12.31 -4.38
C ALA A 113 -1.93 12.66 -3.93
N ASP A 114 -1.73 13.92 -3.55
CA ASP A 114 -0.58 14.34 -2.77
C ASP A 114 -0.84 14.01 -1.29
N VAL A 115 0.10 13.35 -0.64
CA VAL A 115 -0.05 12.90 0.76
C VAL A 115 -0.23 14.07 1.72
N ALA A 116 0.39 15.22 1.43
CA ALA A 116 0.22 16.43 2.25
C ALA A 116 -1.22 16.96 2.21
N VAL A 117 -1.88 16.87 1.06
CA VAL A 117 -3.30 17.22 0.91
C VAL A 117 -4.20 16.15 1.54
N LEU A 118 -3.86 14.88 1.34
CA LEU A 118 -4.60 13.74 1.87
C LEU A 118 -4.71 13.80 3.40
N GLY A 119 -3.61 14.13 4.09
CA GLY A 119 -3.58 14.23 5.55
C GLY A 119 -4.42 15.39 6.13
N GLN A 120 -4.83 16.35 5.31
CA GLN A 120 -5.70 17.45 5.69
C GLN A 120 -7.18 17.22 5.35
N ALA A 121 -7.47 16.23 4.49
CA ALA A 121 -8.82 15.92 4.08
C ALA A 121 -9.57 15.16 5.18
N PRO A 122 -10.75 15.63 5.65
CA PRO A 122 -11.48 15.00 6.76
C PRO A 122 -11.83 13.52 6.54
N GLU A 123 -11.99 13.11 5.29
CA GLU A 123 -12.25 11.72 4.91
C GLU A 123 -11.03 10.79 5.07
N HIS A 124 -9.82 11.36 5.22
CA HIS A 124 -8.56 10.62 5.33
C HIS A 124 -7.80 10.90 6.63
N ALA A 125 -7.99 12.08 7.24
CA ALA A 125 -7.31 12.45 8.47
C ALA A 125 -7.74 11.55 9.64
N ALA A 126 -6.77 10.94 10.32
CA ALA A 126 -6.95 10.01 11.44
C ALA A 126 -7.89 8.82 11.12
N LYS A 127 -7.81 8.26 9.92
CA LYS A 127 -8.68 7.17 9.45
C LYS A 127 -7.98 5.82 9.32
N TYR A 128 -6.66 5.79 9.32
CA TYR A 128 -5.92 4.58 9.01
C TYR A 128 -5.35 3.90 10.25
N ASP A 129 -5.47 2.58 10.29
CA ASP A 129 -4.92 1.73 11.34
C ASP A 129 -3.41 1.52 11.12
N ALA A 130 -2.97 1.58 9.86
CA ALA A 130 -1.55 1.67 9.51
C ALA A 130 -1.31 2.52 8.26
N VAL A 131 -0.13 3.14 8.22
CA VAL A 131 0.46 3.76 7.04
C VAL A 131 1.71 2.96 6.69
N VAL A 132 1.84 2.54 5.43
CA VAL A 132 3.04 1.86 4.95
C VAL A 132 3.69 2.68 3.84
N CYS A 133 5.02 2.64 3.72
CA CYS A 133 5.71 3.25 2.58
C CYS A 133 7.09 2.66 2.35
N ARG A 134 7.49 2.59 1.08
CA ARG A 134 8.80 2.13 0.64
C ARG A 134 9.49 3.19 -0.20
N GLY A 135 10.64 3.72 0.29
CA GLY A 135 11.42 4.69 -0.48
C GLY A 135 10.65 5.97 -0.80
N PHE A 136 9.84 6.46 0.13
CA PHE A 136 8.95 7.60 -0.08
C PHE A 136 9.69 8.94 0.02
N ALA A 137 10.32 9.23 1.17
CA ALA A 137 11.05 10.47 1.43
C ALA A 137 12.08 10.26 2.56
N SER A 138 12.68 11.34 3.06
CA SER A 138 13.49 11.27 4.29
C SER A 138 12.62 10.85 5.49
N PRO A 139 13.20 10.28 6.55
CA PRO A 139 12.46 9.89 7.76
C PRO A 139 11.58 11.00 8.31
N GLU A 140 12.12 12.21 8.47
CA GLU A 140 11.38 13.36 8.99
C GLU A 140 10.17 13.72 8.11
N VAL A 141 10.36 13.82 6.79
CA VAL A 141 9.27 14.14 5.85
C VAL A 141 8.23 13.02 5.86
N THR A 142 8.68 11.76 5.87
CA THR A 142 7.79 10.60 5.90
C THR A 142 6.93 10.59 7.15
N ALA A 143 7.53 10.74 8.33
CA ALA A 143 6.79 10.76 9.60
C ALA A 143 5.82 11.96 9.68
N THR A 144 6.26 13.14 9.25
CA THR A 144 5.44 14.37 9.25
C THR A 144 4.19 14.21 8.38
N LEU A 145 4.33 13.61 7.19
CA LEU A 145 3.21 13.44 6.26
C LEU A 145 2.31 12.26 6.61
N ALA A 146 2.87 11.21 7.22
CA ALA A 146 2.10 10.03 7.62
C ALA A 146 1.28 10.24 8.90
N ARG A 147 1.81 11.00 9.88
CA ARG A 147 1.16 11.17 11.19
C ARG A 147 -0.30 11.65 11.13
N PRO A 148 -0.66 12.65 10.30
CA PRO A 148 -2.06 13.10 10.19
C PRO A 148 -3.04 12.03 9.68
N LEU A 149 -2.56 11.03 8.96
CA LEU A 149 -3.38 9.94 8.42
C LEU A 149 -3.73 8.88 9.47
N LEU A 150 -2.86 8.71 10.46
CA LEU A 150 -2.96 7.66 11.47
C LEU A 150 -4.00 7.98 12.55
N LYS A 151 -4.78 6.97 12.91
CA LYS A 151 -5.50 6.93 14.19
C LYS A 151 -4.52 6.96 15.37
N ASN A 152 -4.97 7.32 16.53
CA ASN A 152 -4.22 7.09 17.76
C ASN A 152 -4.05 5.58 17.97
N GLY A 153 -2.83 5.13 18.27
CA GLY A 153 -2.45 3.73 18.32
C GLY A 153 -2.20 3.10 16.94
N GLY A 154 -2.40 3.83 15.84
CA GLY A 154 -2.07 3.38 14.48
C GLY A 154 -0.55 3.33 14.26
N THR A 155 -0.11 2.53 13.30
CA THR A 155 1.31 2.26 13.09
C THR A 155 1.80 2.79 11.73
N LEU A 156 2.89 3.56 11.72
CA LEU A 156 3.66 3.87 10.52
C LEU A 156 4.75 2.81 10.33
N ILE A 157 4.76 2.15 9.16
CA ILE A 157 5.76 1.14 8.80
C ILE A 157 6.53 1.63 7.58
N VAL A 158 7.85 1.79 7.74
CA VAL A 158 8.74 2.34 6.71
C VAL A 158 9.86 1.35 6.41
N SER A 159 10.17 1.15 5.12
CA SER A 159 11.34 0.35 4.73
C SER A 159 12.64 0.96 5.23
N GLU A 160 13.52 0.12 5.76
CA GLU A 160 14.86 0.51 6.16
C GLU A 160 15.92 -0.11 5.25
N PRO A 161 17.05 0.60 5.01
CA PRO A 161 18.16 0.02 4.26
C PRO A 161 18.80 -1.14 5.04
N PRO A 162 19.51 -2.07 4.34
CA PRO A 162 20.15 -3.21 5.00
C PRO A 162 21.16 -2.82 6.10
N THR A 163 21.81 -1.66 5.93
CA THR A 163 22.68 -1.06 6.95
C THR A 163 21.84 -0.10 7.78
N PHE A 164 21.44 -0.59 8.93
CA PHE A 164 20.63 0.17 9.86
C PHE A 164 21.44 1.24 10.60
N ASP A 165 20.90 2.47 10.67
CA ASP A 165 21.44 3.58 11.46
C ASP A 165 20.32 4.15 12.36
N PRO A 166 20.40 3.93 13.71
CA PRO A 166 19.40 4.43 14.66
C PRO A 166 19.21 5.96 14.62
N VAL A 167 20.24 6.71 14.19
CA VAL A 167 20.20 8.18 14.08
C VAL A 167 19.16 8.65 13.05
N ARG A 168 18.68 7.78 12.17
CA ARG A 168 17.68 8.13 11.16
C ARG A 168 16.31 8.53 11.76
N TRP A 169 16.00 8.03 12.95
CA TRP A 169 14.75 8.29 13.66
C TRP A 169 15.02 8.92 15.04
N PRO A 170 15.42 10.21 15.10
CA PRO A 170 15.79 10.87 16.35
C PRO A 170 14.58 10.95 17.30
N ALA A 171 14.83 10.68 18.57
CA ALA A 171 13.80 10.66 19.60
C ALA A 171 13.04 11.99 19.74
N ASP A 172 13.73 13.12 19.60
CA ASP A 172 13.14 14.44 19.65
C ASP A 172 12.17 14.72 18.49
N LEU A 173 12.49 14.23 17.28
CA LEU A 173 11.60 14.26 16.13
C LEU A 173 10.33 13.42 16.39
N LEU A 174 10.50 12.18 16.84
CA LEU A 174 9.38 11.27 17.08
C LEU A 174 8.47 11.79 18.18
N ASN A 175 9.04 12.28 19.29
CA ASN A 175 8.27 12.88 20.39
C ASN A 175 7.49 14.11 19.90
N ARG A 176 8.09 14.99 19.10
CA ARG A 176 7.44 16.19 18.56
C ARG A 176 6.27 15.85 17.63
N LEU A 177 6.38 14.74 16.88
CA LEU A 177 5.34 14.28 15.98
C LEU A 177 4.31 13.36 16.63
N GLY A 178 4.46 13.03 17.91
CA GLY A 178 3.54 12.15 18.64
C GLY A 178 3.68 10.68 18.22
N PHE A 179 4.91 10.20 18.12
CA PHE A 179 5.23 8.78 17.97
C PHE A 179 5.96 8.24 19.19
N ASP A 180 5.70 6.98 19.51
CA ASP A 180 6.48 6.22 20.48
C ASP A 180 7.90 5.93 19.95
N PRO A 181 8.84 5.47 20.81
CA PRO A 181 10.13 5.02 20.37
C PRO A 181 10.04 3.97 19.25
N PRO A 182 10.98 3.98 18.28
CA PRO A 182 10.92 3.11 17.13
C PRO A 182 11.13 1.65 17.50
N GLU A 183 10.30 0.75 16.93
CA GLU A 183 10.51 -0.68 16.94
C GLU A 183 11.12 -1.11 15.60
N TYR A 184 12.29 -1.75 15.64
CA TYR A 184 12.98 -2.21 14.44
C TYR A 184 12.71 -3.68 14.19
N ARG A 185 12.29 -4.00 12.97
CA ARG A 185 12.06 -5.36 12.48
C ARG A 185 12.89 -5.59 11.21
N PRO A 186 13.11 -6.82 10.76
CA PRO A 186 13.84 -7.07 9.52
C PRO A 186 13.34 -6.22 8.37
N GLY A 187 14.19 -5.32 7.83
CA GLY A 187 13.91 -4.47 6.69
C GLY A 187 12.91 -3.33 6.87
N VAL A 188 12.33 -3.16 8.06
CA VAL A 188 11.38 -2.08 8.34
C VAL A 188 11.53 -1.49 9.75
N VAL A 189 11.10 -0.25 9.93
CA VAL A 189 10.85 0.37 11.23
C VAL A 189 9.35 0.56 11.42
N CYS A 190 8.88 0.34 12.65
CA CYS A 190 7.50 0.56 13.07
C CYS A 190 7.46 1.68 14.10
N LEU A 191 6.59 2.68 13.88
CA LEU A 191 6.37 3.83 14.75
C LEU A 191 4.90 3.86 15.13
N ILE A 192 4.58 3.76 16.42
CA ILE A 192 3.19 3.80 16.92
C ILE A 192 2.82 5.25 17.20
N ALA A 193 1.70 5.69 16.63
CA ALA A 193 1.15 7.03 16.86
C ALA A 193 0.49 7.08 18.24
N ASN A 194 1.04 7.87 19.16
CA ASN A 194 0.44 8.10 20.47
C ASN A 194 -0.66 9.17 20.42
N PRO A 195 -1.53 9.24 21.44
CA PRO A 195 -2.62 10.23 21.54
C PRO A 195 -2.19 11.68 21.47
#